data_86ee0c1b44136bb80afa81dd5ae8670e
#
_entry.id   86ee0c1b44136bb80afa81dd5ae8670e
#
_cell.length_a   1.000
_cell.length_b   1.000
_cell.length_c   1.000
_cell.angle_alpha   90.00
_cell.angle_beta   90.00
_cell.angle_gamma   90.00
#
_symmetry.space_group_name_H-M   'P 1'
#
loop_
_entity.id
_entity.type
_entity.pdbx_description
1 polymer ?
#
loop_
_entity_poly.entity_id
_entity_poly.type
_entity_poly.pdbx_seq_one_letter_code
_entity_poly.pdbx_strand_id
1 'polypeptide(L)'
;MDKVLSQKSAVHYLHAPIDPFDQRMIEVGEGHVIYMEQSGNPDGQPVVVFHGGPGGGCSPAMRRYFDPSHYRIILFDQRGCGRSRPHASVENNTTWHLVRDIEKIRKLLDIEAWAVFGGSWGATLALIYAQTHPERVTHLILRGVFLATQSELTWFYGGGAGRFWPETWARFADIIPKDEQSDLIAAYHKRLFSGDLSAEIRYSKAWCSWENALASMASDGHGGDSPGDYARAFARLENHYFTHNAFLDFDGQILANMGRIGHIPGFIVQGRYDMICPPESAWRVAKAWPNADLHLVRNAGHALSEPGISSELVRIMDRIADAARCAE
;
A
#
# COMPACT_ATOMS: atom_id res chain seq x y z
N MET A 1 -25.63 3.03 13.27
CA MET A 1 -25.26 3.22 14.68
C MET A 1 -23.79 2.87 14.84
N ASP A 2 -23.04 3.78 15.40
CA ASP A 2 -21.62 3.99 15.28
C ASP A 2 -20.74 2.84 15.78
N LYS A 3 -20.13 2.09 14.84
CA LYS A 3 -19.01 1.17 15.15
C LYS A 3 -17.64 1.88 15.09
N VAL A 4 -17.56 3.11 15.56
CA VAL A 4 -16.28 3.78 15.78
C VAL A 4 -15.79 3.40 17.18
N LEU A 5 -14.99 2.34 17.26
CA LEU A 5 -14.42 1.89 18.53
C LEU A 5 -13.32 2.87 18.98
N SER A 6 -13.65 3.73 19.93
CA SER A 6 -12.69 4.53 20.70
C SER A 6 -12.37 3.77 22.00
N GLN A 7 -11.47 2.80 21.95
CA GLN A 7 -10.96 2.15 23.16
C GLN A 7 -9.56 2.68 23.52
N LYS A 8 -9.35 2.92 24.83
CA LYS A 8 -8.01 2.94 25.43
C LYS A 8 -7.53 1.49 25.47
N SER A 9 -7.00 0.98 24.36
CA SER A 9 -6.42 -0.36 24.32
C SER A 9 -4.97 -0.32 24.83
N ALA A 10 -4.52 -1.44 25.43
CA ALA A 10 -3.11 -1.66 25.73
C ALA A 10 -2.28 -1.48 24.43
N VAL A 11 -1.06 -0.97 24.56
CA VAL A 11 -0.15 -0.81 23.42
C VAL A 11 0.36 -2.19 23.03
N HIS A 12 0.13 -2.58 21.77
CA HIS A 12 0.69 -3.79 21.17
C HIS A 12 1.99 -3.43 20.45
N TYR A 13 3.03 -4.18 20.72
CA TYR A 13 4.35 -3.99 20.12
C TYR A 13 4.54 -4.93 18.93
N LEU A 14 5.38 -4.52 17.98
CA LEU A 14 5.80 -5.40 16.91
C LEU A 14 6.45 -6.67 17.46
N HIS A 15 6.15 -7.82 16.86
CA HIS A 15 6.82 -9.07 17.17
C HIS A 15 8.34 -8.99 16.94
N ALA A 16 9.08 -9.95 17.50
CA ALA A 16 10.53 -10.02 17.33
C ALA A 16 10.92 -10.11 15.83
N PRO A 17 12.06 -9.55 15.43
CA PRO A 17 12.57 -9.74 14.07
C PRO A 17 12.80 -11.21 13.79
N ILE A 18 12.45 -11.64 12.57
CA ILE A 18 12.68 -13.00 12.07
C ILE A 18 13.27 -12.94 10.67
N ASP A 19 14.03 -13.98 10.32
CA ASP A 19 14.53 -14.18 8.96
C ASP A 19 13.56 -15.05 8.15
N PRO A 20 13.53 -14.91 6.81
CA PRO A 20 12.75 -15.77 5.96
C PRO A 20 13.38 -17.18 5.90
N PHE A 21 12.54 -18.20 5.91
CA PHE A 21 12.97 -19.59 5.69
C PHE A 21 13.03 -19.95 4.20
N ASP A 22 12.40 -19.12 3.34
CA ASP A 22 12.40 -19.30 1.89
C ASP A 22 12.46 -17.95 1.19
N GLN A 23 13.31 -17.84 0.16
CA GLN A 23 13.45 -16.64 -0.68
C GLN A 23 13.59 -17.08 -2.13
N ARG A 24 12.80 -16.50 -3.04
CA ARG A 24 12.78 -16.88 -4.46
C ARG A 24 12.67 -15.70 -5.38
N MET A 25 13.24 -15.86 -6.57
CA MET A 25 12.90 -15.06 -7.74
C MET A 25 11.93 -15.86 -8.61
N ILE A 26 10.74 -15.32 -8.87
CA ILE A 26 9.65 -16.00 -9.58
C ILE A 26 9.44 -15.34 -10.93
N GLU A 27 9.61 -16.10 -12.01
CA GLU A 27 9.23 -15.63 -13.34
C GLU A 27 7.71 -15.52 -13.43
N VAL A 28 7.22 -14.31 -13.69
CA VAL A 28 5.77 -14.05 -13.80
C VAL A 28 5.31 -13.85 -15.24
N GLY A 29 6.23 -13.94 -16.17
CA GLY A 29 5.98 -13.75 -17.61
C GLY A 29 6.27 -12.32 -18.08
N GLU A 30 6.21 -12.12 -19.38
CA GLU A 30 6.36 -10.83 -20.04
C GLU A 30 7.69 -10.11 -19.68
N GLY A 31 8.75 -10.89 -19.42
CA GLY A 31 10.07 -10.40 -19.05
C GLY A 31 10.21 -9.96 -17.59
N HIS A 32 9.21 -10.21 -16.74
CA HIS A 32 9.27 -9.87 -15.32
C HIS A 32 9.59 -11.08 -14.44
N VAL A 33 10.48 -10.81 -13.47
CA VAL A 33 10.85 -11.74 -12.40
C VAL A 33 10.65 -11.02 -11.07
N ILE A 34 9.80 -11.54 -10.20
CA ILE A 34 9.48 -10.91 -8.91
C ILE A 34 10.15 -11.62 -7.75
N TYR A 35 10.60 -10.85 -6.78
CA TYR A 35 11.11 -11.36 -5.52
C TYR A 35 9.95 -11.74 -4.61
N MET A 36 10.05 -12.89 -3.96
CA MET A 36 9.12 -13.36 -2.93
C MET A 36 9.89 -14.01 -1.79
N GLU A 37 9.39 -13.86 -0.57
CA GLU A 37 9.92 -14.52 0.62
C GLU A 37 8.81 -15.07 1.50
N GLN A 38 9.12 -16.12 2.26
CA GLN A 38 8.26 -16.70 3.28
C GLN A 38 8.97 -16.68 4.63
N SER A 39 8.27 -16.31 5.69
CA SER A 39 8.78 -16.28 7.06
C SER A 39 7.71 -16.74 8.07
N GLY A 40 8.11 -16.96 9.32
CA GLY A 40 7.25 -17.47 10.38
C GLY A 40 7.06 -18.99 10.34
N ASN A 41 5.84 -19.47 10.60
CA ASN A 41 5.50 -20.88 10.63
C ASN A 41 5.16 -21.40 9.22
N PRO A 42 5.94 -22.36 8.65
CA PRO A 42 5.65 -22.92 7.33
C PRO A 42 4.26 -23.58 7.21
N ASP A 43 3.76 -24.14 8.31
CA ASP A 43 2.46 -24.82 8.39
C ASP A 43 1.36 -23.92 8.96
N GLY A 44 1.67 -22.66 9.23
CA GLY A 44 0.76 -21.70 9.83
C GLY A 44 -0.27 -21.13 8.87
N GLN A 45 -1.17 -20.31 9.42
CA GLN A 45 -2.19 -19.61 8.63
C GLN A 45 -1.52 -18.65 7.63
N PRO A 46 -1.78 -18.79 6.32
CA PRO A 46 -1.12 -17.96 5.34
C PRO A 46 -1.65 -16.52 5.35
N VAL A 47 -0.71 -15.57 5.34
CA VAL A 47 -0.99 -14.15 5.16
C VAL A 47 -0.06 -13.56 4.11
N VAL A 48 -0.62 -12.86 3.13
CA VAL A 48 0.14 -12.15 2.10
C VAL A 48 0.08 -10.65 2.32
N VAL A 49 1.21 -9.98 2.14
CA VAL A 49 1.35 -8.53 2.33
C VAL A 49 1.53 -7.82 0.99
N PHE A 50 0.67 -6.85 0.71
CA PHE A 50 0.77 -5.95 -0.44
C PHE A 50 1.33 -4.61 0.01
N HIS A 51 2.56 -4.32 -0.43
CA HIS A 51 3.21 -3.05 -0.10
C HIS A 51 2.60 -1.86 -0.85
N GLY A 52 2.84 -0.67 -0.34
CA GLY A 52 2.36 0.60 -0.89
C GLY A 52 3.21 1.14 -2.06
N GLY A 53 2.92 2.35 -2.42
CA GLY A 53 3.40 3.11 -3.58
C GLY A 53 2.27 3.30 -4.58
N PRO A 54 2.26 2.60 -5.75
CA PRO A 54 3.04 1.42 -6.16
C PRO A 54 4.54 1.68 -6.26
N GLY A 55 5.35 0.68 -5.94
CA GLY A 55 6.80 0.81 -6.11
C GLY A 55 7.60 0.86 -4.80
N GLY A 56 6.95 0.84 -3.63
CA GLY A 56 7.62 0.91 -2.33
C GLY A 56 8.49 -0.30 -1.99
N GLY A 57 8.14 -1.49 -2.49
CA GLY A 57 8.78 -2.73 -2.11
C GLY A 57 8.44 -3.18 -0.69
N CYS A 58 8.73 -4.43 -0.37
CA CYS A 58 8.55 -4.93 0.99
C CYS A 58 9.83 -4.80 1.83
N SER A 59 9.66 -4.70 3.14
CA SER A 59 10.77 -4.59 4.08
C SER A 59 10.69 -5.65 5.18
N PRO A 60 11.84 -6.03 5.80
CA PRO A 60 11.86 -6.96 6.93
C PRO A 60 10.95 -6.54 8.10
N ALA A 61 10.75 -5.24 8.30
CA ALA A 61 9.88 -4.73 9.36
C ALA A 61 8.42 -5.19 9.18
N MET A 62 7.97 -5.45 7.94
CA MET A 62 6.60 -5.90 7.67
C MET A 62 6.32 -7.29 8.24
N ARG A 63 7.33 -8.16 8.39
CA ARG A 63 7.17 -9.49 9.01
C ARG A 63 6.70 -9.40 10.47
N ARG A 64 7.04 -8.31 11.14
CA ARG A 64 6.85 -8.11 12.58
C ARG A 64 5.42 -7.73 13.00
N TYR A 65 4.51 -7.59 12.05
CA TYR A 65 3.10 -7.35 12.32
C TYR A 65 2.31 -8.63 12.63
N PHE A 66 2.96 -9.79 12.51
CA PHE A 66 2.35 -11.11 12.61
C PHE A 66 3.06 -11.98 13.63
N ASP A 67 2.29 -12.74 14.43
CA ASP A 67 2.85 -13.78 15.32
C ASP A 67 3.54 -14.85 14.46
N PRO A 68 4.88 -14.96 14.53
CA PRO A 68 5.61 -15.92 13.68
C PRO A 68 5.38 -17.36 14.06
N SER A 69 4.80 -17.66 15.21
CA SER A 69 4.42 -19.04 15.59
C SER A 69 3.11 -19.48 14.96
N HIS A 70 2.27 -18.52 14.56
CA HIS A 70 0.93 -18.79 14.00
C HIS A 70 0.87 -18.60 12.49
N TYR A 71 1.50 -17.53 11.97
CA TYR A 71 1.36 -17.16 10.56
C TYR A 71 2.49 -17.71 9.67
N ARG A 72 2.11 -18.16 8.48
CA ARG A 72 2.98 -18.28 7.30
C ARG A 72 2.91 -16.95 6.57
N ILE A 73 3.97 -16.14 6.66
CA ILE A 73 4.00 -14.74 6.21
C ILE A 73 4.63 -14.68 4.84
N ILE A 74 3.90 -14.21 3.83
CA ILE A 74 4.36 -14.07 2.46
C ILE A 74 4.54 -12.58 2.14
N LEU A 75 5.78 -12.17 1.83
CA LEU A 75 6.11 -10.86 1.29
C LEU A 75 6.62 -10.99 -0.13
N PHE A 76 6.31 -10.03 -1.00
CA PHE A 76 6.87 -9.97 -2.33
C PHE A 76 7.02 -8.52 -2.79
N ASP A 77 8.00 -8.27 -3.64
CA ASP A 77 8.16 -6.99 -4.31
C ASP A 77 7.37 -7.03 -5.64
N GLN A 78 6.43 -6.11 -5.81
CA GLN A 78 5.64 -6.01 -7.04
C GLN A 78 6.54 -5.72 -8.24
N ARG A 79 6.00 -5.84 -9.47
CA ARG A 79 6.77 -5.58 -10.70
C ARG A 79 7.47 -4.24 -10.66
N GLY A 80 8.72 -4.19 -11.09
CA GLY A 80 9.49 -2.96 -11.28
C GLY A 80 10.14 -2.37 -10.03
N CYS A 81 9.89 -2.89 -8.83
CA CYS A 81 10.41 -2.31 -7.59
C CYS A 81 11.24 -3.28 -6.75
N GLY A 82 11.91 -2.74 -5.75
CA GLY A 82 12.68 -3.50 -4.79
C GLY A 82 13.69 -4.43 -5.45
N ARG A 83 13.59 -5.71 -5.13
CA ARG A 83 14.43 -6.79 -5.67
C ARG A 83 13.90 -7.38 -6.97
N SER A 84 12.66 -7.05 -7.37
CA SER A 84 12.03 -7.49 -8.62
C SER A 84 12.70 -6.87 -9.86
N ARG A 85 12.63 -7.56 -10.99
CA ARG A 85 13.29 -7.17 -12.26
C ARG A 85 12.32 -7.26 -13.44
N PRO A 86 12.48 -6.39 -14.47
CA PRO A 86 13.43 -5.27 -14.57
C PRO A 86 13.09 -4.14 -13.60
N HIS A 87 14.10 -3.51 -13.00
CA HIS A 87 13.90 -2.43 -12.03
C HIS A 87 13.43 -1.14 -12.70
N ALA A 88 12.48 -0.44 -12.09
CA ALA A 88 11.82 0.78 -12.60
C ALA A 88 11.09 0.61 -13.95
N SER A 89 10.83 -0.64 -14.37
CA SER A 89 10.08 -0.92 -15.61
C SER A 89 8.57 -0.74 -15.39
N VAL A 90 7.94 -0.08 -16.38
CA VAL A 90 6.49 0.10 -16.46
C VAL A 90 5.86 -0.73 -17.57
N GLU A 91 6.67 -1.40 -18.39
CA GLU A 91 6.19 -2.28 -19.44
C GLU A 91 5.47 -3.48 -18.81
N ASN A 92 4.32 -3.85 -19.36
CA ASN A 92 3.49 -4.95 -18.83
C ASN A 92 3.32 -4.87 -17.30
N ASN A 93 3.13 -3.66 -16.77
CA ASN A 93 3.01 -3.38 -15.36
C ASN A 93 1.75 -2.57 -15.10
N THR A 94 0.65 -3.27 -14.92
CA THR A 94 -0.68 -2.73 -14.62
C THR A 94 -1.27 -3.43 -13.41
N THR A 95 -2.33 -2.90 -12.83
CA THR A 95 -3.08 -3.52 -11.73
C THR A 95 -3.44 -4.98 -12.03
N TRP A 96 -3.85 -5.26 -13.27
CA TRP A 96 -4.26 -6.61 -13.69
C TRP A 96 -3.10 -7.58 -13.85
N HIS A 97 -1.90 -7.08 -14.18
CA HIS A 97 -0.68 -7.89 -14.10
C HIS A 97 -0.37 -8.28 -12.66
N LEU A 98 -0.47 -7.32 -11.73
CA LEU A 98 -0.24 -7.59 -10.31
C LEU A 98 -1.24 -8.62 -9.74
N VAL A 99 -2.53 -8.52 -10.09
CA VAL A 99 -3.54 -9.52 -9.70
C VAL A 99 -3.18 -10.92 -10.20
N ARG A 100 -2.70 -11.05 -11.46
CA ARG A 100 -2.24 -12.33 -12.00
C ARG A 100 -0.99 -12.84 -11.31
N ASP A 101 -0.06 -11.96 -10.98
CA ASP A 101 1.17 -12.34 -10.27
C ASP A 101 0.87 -12.87 -8.86
N ILE A 102 -0.07 -12.23 -8.14
CA ILE A 102 -0.54 -12.69 -6.83
C ILE A 102 -1.13 -14.10 -6.92
N GLU A 103 -1.97 -14.38 -7.91
CA GLU A 103 -2.51 -15.72 -8.14
C GLU A 103 -1.43 -16.74 -8.53
N LYS A 104 -0.39 -16.31 -9.24
CA LYS A 104 0.75 -17.17 -9.56
C LYS A 104 1.54 -17.54 -8.31
N ILE A 105 1.80 -16.57 -7.41
CA ILE A 105 2.43 -16.82 -6.12
C ILE A 105 1.58 -17.78 -5.30
N ARG A 106 0.28 -17.53 -5.14
CA ARG A 106 -0.63 -18.33 -4.36
C ARG A 106 -0.61 -19.82 -4.80
N LYS A 107 -0.73 -20.03 -6.12
CA LYS A 107 -0.70 -21.38 -6.71
C LYS A 107 0.66 -22.06 -6.57
N LEU A 108 1.77 -21.32 -6.73
CA LEU A 108 3.12 -21.83 -6.55
C LEU A 108 3.38 -22.31 -5.12
N LEU A 109 2.73 -21.68 -4.13
CA LEU A 109 2.86 -22.00 -2.71
C LEU A 109 1.80 -23.02 -2.22
N ASP A 110 0.94 -23.51 -3.13
CA ASP A 110 -0.17 -24.43 -2.84
C ASP A 110 -1.09 -23.92 -1.72
N ILE A 111 -1.41 -22.63 -1.76
CA ILE A 111 -2.29 -21.97 -0.81
C ILE A 111 -3.69 -21.86 -1.40
N GLU A 112 -4.70 -22.45 -0.75
CA GLU A 112 -6.10 -22.38 -1.19
C GLU A 112 -6.69 -20.97 -1.01
N ALA A 113 -6.52 -20.40 0.19
CA ALA A 113 -6.95 -19.04 0.53
C ALA A 113 -6.04 -18.49 1.63
N TRP A 114 -5.94 -17.17 1.73
CA TRP A 114 -5.08 -16.47 2.67
C TRP A 114 -5.71 -15.21 3.24
N ALA A 115 -5.18 -14.74 4.37
CA ALA A 115 -5.43 -13.38 4.82
C ALA A 115 -4.63 -12.42 3.92
N VAL A 116 -5.25 -11.29 3.56
CA VAL A 116 -4.61 -10.25 2.74
C VAL A 116 -4.41 -8.99 3.57
N PHE A 117 -3.17 -8.54 3.67
CA PHE A 117 -2.78 -7.34 4.40
C PHE A 117 -2.24 -6.30 3.43
N GLY A 118 -2.90 -5.15 3.32
CA GLY A 118 -2.52 -4.11 2.38
C GLY A 118 -2.57 -2.70 2.96
N GLY A 119 -1.60 -1.86 2.60
CA GLY A 119 -1.58 -0.47 3.02
C GLY A 119 -1.34 0.50 1.87
N SER A 120 -2.04 1.66 1.88
CA SER A 120 -1.92 2.67 0.82
C SER A 120 -2.31 2.07 -0.54
N TRP A 121 -1.46 2.18 -1.56
CA TRP A 121 -1.63 1.41 -2.81
C TRP A 121 -1.86 -0.09 -2.56
N GLY A 122 -1.19 -0.68 -1.56
CA GLY A 122 -1.44 -2.07 -1.19
C GLY A 122 -2.88 -2.34 -0.73
N ALA A 123 -3.56 -1.35 -0.15
CA ALA A 123 -4.99 -1.46 0.18
C ALA A 123 -5.85 -1.39 -1.09
N THR A 124 -5.50 -0.56 -2.07
CA THR A 124 -6.12 -0.53 -3.41
C THR A 124 -6.03 -1.90 -4.07
N LEU A 125 -4.81 -2.44 -4.15
CA LEU A 125 -4.55 -3.74 -4.76
C LEU A 125 -5.27 -4.88 -4.00
N ALA A 126 -5.33 -4.81 -2.67
CA ALA A 126 -6.01 -5.78 -1.83
C ALA A 126 -7.53 -5.79 -2.08
N LEU A 127 -8.15 -4.61 -2.19
CA LEU A 127 -9.57 -4.48 -2.53
C LEU A 127 -9.86 -5.03 -3.93
N ILE A 128 -9.04 -4.69 -4.93
CA ILE A 128 -9.20 -5.17 -6.31
C ILE A 128 -9.01 -6.68 -6.38
N TYR A 129 -7.97 -7.21 -5.72
CA TYR A 129 -7.71 -8.65 -5.66
C TYR A 129 -8.87 -9.40 -5.00
N ALA A 130 -9.35 -8.93 -3.84
CA ALA A 130 -10.48 -9.54 -3.15
C ALA A 130 -11.78 -9.47 -3.98
N GLN A 131 -12.03 -8.37 -4.69
CA GLN A 131 -13.18 -8.25 -5.60
C GLN A 131 -13.09 -9.15 -6.82
N THR A 132 -11.86 -9.53 -7.23
CA THR A 132 -11.63 -10.42 -8.38
C THR A 132 -11.64 -11.89 -7.97
N HIS A 133 -11.12 -12.20 -6.79
CA HIS A 133 -10.96 -13.56 -6.24
C HIS A 133 -11.47 -13.65 -4.79
N PRO A 134 -12.76 -13.35 -4.54
CA PRO A 134 -13.29 -13.30 -3.17
C PRO A 134 -13.16 -14.63 -2.41
N GLU A 135 -13.19 -15.75 -3.11
CA GLU A 135 -13.03 -17.11 -2.56
C GLU A 135 -11.59 -17.41 -2.09
N ARG A 136 -10.63 -16.55 -2.43
CA ARG A 136 -9.21 -16.69 -2.06
C ARG A 136 -8.82 -15.84 -0.85
N VAL A 137 -9.76 -15.11 -0.27
CA VAL A 137 -9.50 -14.18 0.83
C VAL A 137 -10.27 -14.59 2.07
N THR A 138 -9.54 -14.99 3.13
CA THR A 138 -10.14 -15.35 4.43
C THR A 138 -10.43 -14.14 5.28
N HIS A 139 -9.53 -13.17 5.30
CA HIS A 139 -9.63 -11.90 6.01
C HIS A 139 -8.97 -10.79 5.16
N LEU A 140 -9.47 -9.58 5.23
CA LEU A 140 -8.91 -8.44 4.52
C LEU A 140 -8.57 -7.32 5.50
N ILE A 141 -7.28 -7.03 5.66
CA ILE A 141 -6.75 -6.03 6.60
C ILE A 141 -6.17 -4.86 5.81
N LEU A 142 -6.76 -3.69 5.95
CA LEU A 142 -6.41 -2.50 5.21
C LEU A 142 -5.87 -1.41 6.11
N ARG A 143 -4.85 -0.67 5.65
CA ARG A 143 -4.31 0.51 6.32
C ARG A 143 -4.15 1.68 5.33
N GLY A 144 -4.59 2.90 5.76
CA GLY A 144 -4.43 4.08 4.92
C GLY A 144 -5.09 3.89 3.55
N VAL A 145 -6.41 3.70 3.55
CA VAL A 145 -7.18 3.30 2.36
C VAL A 145 -7.06 4.34 1.26
N PHE A 146 -6.59 3.88 0.10
CA PHE A 146 -6.51 4.61 -1.15
C PHE A 146 -7.41 3.93 -2.18
N LEU A 147 -8.26 4.69 -2.86
CA LEU A 147 -9.21 4.18 -3.86
C LEU A 147 -8.79 4.49 -5.29
N ALA A 148 -7.68 5.19 -5.45
CA ALA A 148 -7.13 5.66 -6.72
C ALA A 148 -8.11 6.54 -7.52
N THR A 149 -8.96 7.31 -6.84
CA THR A 149 -9.91 8.23 -7.47
C THR A 149 -9.25 9.53 -7.88
N GLN A 150 -9.84 10.21 -8.87
CA GLN A 150 -9.37 11.54 -9.30
C GLN A 150 -9.43 12.58 -8.17
N SER A 151 -10.38 12.46 -7.27
CA SER A 151 -10.48 13.35 -6.10
C SER A 151 -9.31 13.16 -5.14
N GLU A 152 -8.85 11.92 -4.92
CA GLU A 152 -7.66 11.63 -4.09
C GLU A 152 -6.38 12.11 -4.77
N LEU A 153 -6.23 11.90 -6.07
CA LEU A 153 -5.09 12.41 -6.83
C LEU A 153 -5.06 13.94 -6.84
N THR A 154 -6.21 14.59 -6.98
CA THR A 154 -6.32 16.06 -6.89
C THR A 154 -5.99 16.57 -5.48
N TRP A 155 -6.44 15.87 -4.44
CA TRP A 155 -6.05 16.19 -3.07
C TRP A 155 -4.53 16.16 -2.91
N PHE A 156 -3.88 15.12 -3.38
CA PHE A 156 -2.46 14.88 -3.10
C PHE A 156 -1.53 15.62 -4.06
N TYR A 157 -1.83 15.64 -5.37
CA TYR A 157 -0.99 16.25 -6.41
C TYR A 157 -1.57 17.51 -7.05
N GLY A 158 -2.77 17.91 -6.67
CA GLY A 158 -3.42 19.16 -7.13
C GLY A 158 -3.43 20.27 -6.08
N GLY A 159 -2.62 20.15 -5.01
CA GLY A 159 -2.44 21.20 -4.00
C GLY A 159 -3.39 21.15 -2.81
N GLY A 160 -4.27 20.16 -2.71
CA GLY A 160 -5.15 20.00 -1.54
C GLY A 160 -4.36 19.84 -0.25
N ALA A 161 -3.51 18.81 -0.17
CA ALA A 161 -2.60 18.56 0.96
C ALA A 161 -1.54 19.67 1.12
N GLY A 162 -1.15 20.33 0.03
CA GLY A 162 -0.20 21.44 0.03
C GLY A 162 -0.65 22.65 0.85
N ARG A 163 -1.93 22.76 1.18
CA ARG A 163 -2.44 23.83 2.08
C ARG A 163 -1.94 23.68 3.51
N PHE A 164 -1.55 22.47 3.90
CA PHE A 164 -1.02 22.17 5.24
C PHE A 164 0.51 22.24 5.28
N TRP A 165 1.18 22.05 4.14
CA TRP A 165 2.64 22.13 3.98
C TRP A 165 3.00 22.99 2.76
N PRO A 166 2.71 24.31 2.78
CA PRO A 166 2.89 25.17 1.61
C PRO A 166 4.35 25.30 1.17
N GLU A 167 5.29 25.26 2.11
CA GLU A 167 6.73 25.29 1.82
C GLU A 167 7.24 24.02 1.14
N THR A 168 6.71 22.87 1.53
CA THR A 168 7.05 21.57 0.92
C THR A 168 6.38 21.43 -0.44
N TRP A 169 5.13 21.89 -0.54
CA TRP A 169 4.42 21.98 -1.82
C TRP A 169 5.15 22.87 -2.82
N ALA A 170 5.65 24.03 -2.39
CA ALA A 170 6.43 24.92 -3.26
C ALA A 170 7.68 24.22 -3.80
N ARG A 171 8.42 23.47 -2.95
CA ARG A 171 9.59 22.69 -3.40
C ARG A 171 9.21 21.60 -4.43
N PHE A 172 8.05 20.99 -4.30
CA PHE A 172 7.54 20.01 -5.25
C PHE A 172 7.06 20.66 -6.56
N ALA A 173 6.29 21.74 -6.49
CA ALA A 173 5.66 22.36 -7.65
C ALA A 173 6.60 23.28 -8.43
N ASP A 174 7.46 24.08 -7.75
CA ASP A 174 8.22 25.16 -8.39
C ASP A 174 9.41 24.67 -9.23
N ILE A 175 9.79 23.40 -9.17
CA ILE A 175 10.75 22.81 -10.11
C ILE A 175 10.13 22.54 -11.49
N ILE A 176 8.80 22.61 -11.59
CA ILE A 176 8.03 22.49 -12.83
C ILE A 176 7.75 23.88 -13.39
N PRO A 177 7.91 24.13 -14.70
CA PRO A 177 7.55 25.38 -15.34
C PRO A 177 6.11 25.80 -15.04
N LYS A 178 5.88 27.09 -14.85
CA LYS A 178 4.58 27.64 -14.39
C LYS A 178 3.40 27.28 -15.31
N ASP A 179 3.64 27.24 -16.60
CA ASP A 179 2.66 26.87 -17.63
C ASP A 179 2.28 25.39 -17.64
N GLU A 180 3.08 24.53 -16.96
CA GLU A 180 2.80 23.09 -16.82
C GLU A 180 2.24 22.72 -15.42
N GLN A 181 2.17 23.65 -14.47
CA GLN A 181 1.78 23.36 -13.08
C GLN A 181 0.28 23.07 -12.89
N SER A 182 -0.53 23.25 -13.92
CA SER A 182 -1.97 22.91 -13.86
C SER A 182 -2.23 21.42 -13.77
N ASP A 183 -1.29 20.58 -14.19
CA ASP A 183 -1.32 19.11 -14.07
C ASP A 183 0.09 18.60 -13.75
N LEU A 184 0.39 18.52 -12.45
CA LEU A 184 1.70 18.08 -11.98
C LEU A 184 1.98 16.61 -12.26
N ILE A 185 0.96 15.74 -12.28
CA ILE A 185 1.15 14.33 -12.63
C ILE A 185 1.67 14.21 -14.07
N ALA A 186 1.01 14.89 -15.01
CA ALA A 186 1.44 14.90 -16.42
C ALA A 186 2.79 15.62 -16.62
N ALA A 187 3.04 16.71 -15.89
CA ALA A 187 4.30 17.43 -15.96
C ALA A 187 5.49 16.62 -15.43
N TYR A 188 5.30 15.89 -14.33
CA TYR A 188 6.30 14.95 -13.83
C TYR A 188 6.48 13.75 -14.75
N HIS A 189 5.40 13.25 -15.38
CA HIS A 189 5.47 12.15 -16.36
C HIS A 189 6.50 12.43 -17.46
N LYS A 190 6.45 13.59 -18.08
CA LYS A 190 7.41 14.00 -19.14
C LYS A 190 8.87 13.91 -18.67
N ARG A 191 9.12 14.14 -17.38
CA ARG A 191 10.48 14.21 -16.79
C ARG A 191 10.96 12.87 -16.28
N LEU A 192 10.06 12.10 -15.70
CA LEU A 192 10.32 10.75 -15.20
C LEU A 192 10.56 9.74 -16.34
N PHE A 193 10.11 10.05 -17.55
CA PHE A 193 10.25 9.22 -18.75
C PHE A 193 11.02 9.92 -19.89
N SER A 194 11.89 10.86 -19.53
CA SER A 194 12.65 11.66 -20.49
C SER A 194 13.78 10.91 -21.21
N GLY A 195 14.23 9.78 -20.63
CA GLY A 195 15.43 9.07 -21.10
C GLY A 195 16.75 9.66 -20.59
N ASP A 196 16.71 10.82 -19.91
CA ASP A 196 17.86 11.41 -19.21
C ASP A 196 17.86 10.93 -17.76
N LEU A 197 18.74 9.98 -17.43
CA LEU A 197 18.80 9.38 -16.10
C LEU A 197 19.02 10.41 -14.98
N SER A 198 19.81 11.47 -15.23
CA SER A 198 20.05 12.51 -14.25
C SER A 198 18.80 13.33 -13.94
N ALA A 199 18.07 13.71 -14.99
CA ALA A 199 16.77 14.38 -14.86
C ALA A 199 15.75 13.47 -14.18
N GLU A 200 15.62 12.22 -14.61
CA GLU A 200 14.71 11.24 -14.01
C GLU A 200 14.96 11.12 -12.49
N ILE A 201 16.21 10.95 -12.06
CA ILE A 201 16.55 10.86 -10.64
C ILE A 201 16.22 12.15 -9.87
N ARG A 202 16.52 13.31 -10.46
CA ARG A 202 16.23 14.61 -9.84
C ARG A 202 14.74 14.78 -9.54
N TYR A 203 13.89 14.55 -10.54
CA TYR A 203 12.44 14.67 -10.39
C TYR A 203 11.84 13.57 -9.53
N SER A 204 12.39 12.36 -9.58
CA SER A 204 11.98 11.27 -8.68
C SER A 204 12.25 11.59 -7.21
N LYS A 205 13.40 12.18 -6.90
CA LYS A 205 13.72 12.62 -5.53
C LYS A 205 12.74 13.69 -5.03
N ALA A 206 12.36 14.65 -5.87
CA ALA A 206 11.37 15.65 -5.52
C ALA A 206 9.97 15.03 -5.28
N TRP A 207 9.57 14.07 -6.08
CA TRP A 207 8.35 13.28 -5.91
C TRP A 207 8.33 12.56 -4.58
N CYS A 208 9.35 11.74 -4.29
CA CYS A 208 9.48 11.02 -3.02
C CYS A 208 9.56 11.96 -1.81
N SER A 209 10.25 13.09 -1.93
CA SER A 209 10.36 14.07 -0.84
C SER A 209 9.00 14.67 -0.46
N TRP A 210 8.15 14.96 -1.46
CA TRP A 210 6.78 15.40 -1.22
C TRP A 210 5.99 14.35 -0.43
N GLU A 211 5.97 13.11 -0.86
CA GLU A 211 5.23 12.05 -0.18
C GLU A 211 5.74 11.74 1.24
N ASN A 212 7.06 11.61 1.37
CA ASN A 212 7.67 11.33 2.68
C ASN A 212 7.38 12.42 3.70
N ALA A 213 7.29 13.68 3.27
CA ALA A 213 6.98 14.80 4.16
C ALA A 213 5.58 14.72 4.76
N LEU A 214 4.63 14.07 4.08
CA LEU A 214 3.24 13.95 4.52
C LEU A 214 2.92 12.60 5.19
N ALA A 215 3.87 11.65 5.14
CA ALA A 215 3.61 10.28 5.60
C ALA A 215 3.41 10.16 7.11
N SER A 216 4.06 10.99 7.93
CA SER A 216 3.99 10.93 9.39
C SER A 216 3.59 12.25 10.00
N MET A 217 2.83 12.19 11.11
CA MET A 217 2.51 13.37 11.92
C MET A 217 3.76 13.99 12.58
N ALA A 218 4.78 13.19 12.84
CA ALA A 218 6.05 13.64 13.40
C ALA A 218 7.01 14.22 12.33
N SER A 219 6.58 14.26 11.06
CA SER A 219 7.37 14.86 10.00
C SER A 219 7.54 16.37 10.22
N ASP A 220 8.76 16.86 10.01
CA ASP A 220 9.09 18.28 10.02
C ASP A 220 8.86 18.96 8.65
N GLY A 221 8.19 18.27 7.73
CA GLY A 221 7.99 18.72 6.35
C GLY A 221 9.22 18.54 5.45
N HIS A 222 10.28 17.90 5.97
CA HIS A 222 11.45 17.52 5.20
C HIS A 222 11.34 16.03 4.86
N GLY A 223 11.02 15.70 3.62
CA GLY A 223 10.77 14.33 3.17
C GLY A 223 11.98 13.40 3.12
N GLY A 224 13.14 13.86 3.61
CA GLY A 224 14.39 13.10 3.56
C GLY A 224 14.95 12.96 2.14
N ASP A 225 16.15 12.37 2.04
CA ASP A 225 16.78 12.06 0.76
C ASP A 225 16.71 10.55 0.49
N SER A 226 15.88 10.16 -0.46
CA SER A 226 15.77 8.78 -0.91
C SER A 226 16.91 8.40 -1.84
N PRO A 227 17.48 7.17 -1.75
CA PRO A 227 18.46 6.69 -2.71
C PRO A 227 17.95 6.82 -4.16
N GLY A 228 18.80 7.24 -5.09
CA GLY A 228 18.41 7.58 -6.45
C GLY A 228 17.66 6.47 -7.19
N ASP A 229 18.17 5.24 -7.11
CA ASP A 229 17.54 4.07 -7.77
C ASP A 229 16.17 3.74 -7.17
N TYR A 230 16.05 3.81 -5.84
CA TYR A 230 14.77 3.63 -5.15
C TYR A 230 13.78 4.72 -5.57
N ALA A 231 14.19 5.99 -5.47
CA ALA A 231 13.34 7.12 -5.83
C ALA A 231 12.86 7.01 -7.28
N ARG A 232 13.75 6.62 -8.20
CA ARG A 232 13.42 6.46 -9.62
C ARG A 232 12.39 5.36 -9.84
N ALA A 233 12.54 4.20 -9.23
CA ALA A 233 11.56 3.13 -9.35
C ALA A 233 10.22 3.54 -8.76
N PHE A 234 10.24 4.08 -7.56
CA PHE A 234 9.05 4.52 -6.83
C PHE A 234 8.25 5.56 -7.64
N ALA A 235 8.87 6.69 -7.98
CA ALA A 235 8.19 7.77 -8.69
C ALA A 235 7.70 7.39 -10.09
N ARG A 236 8.49 6.58 -10.85
CA ARG A 236 8.07 6.11 -12.17
C ARG A 236 6.86 5.20 -12.09
N LEU A 237 6.85 4.27 -11.15
CA LEU A 237 5.73 3.35 -10.98
C LEU A 237 4.47 4.08 -10.52
N GLU A 238 4.55 4.92 -9.49
CA GLU A 238 3.39 5.70 -9.05
C GLU A 238 2.83 6.58 -10.15
N ASN A 239 3.68 7.38 -10.79
CA ASN A 239 3.26 8.26 -11.86
C ASN A 239 2.64 7.49 -13.04
N HIS A 240 3.19 6.33 -13.39
CA HIS A 240 2.62 5.46 -14.42
C HIS A 240 1.19 5.00 -14.05
N TYR A 241 0.99 4.54 -12.82
CA TYR A 241 -0.34 4.11 -12.37
C TYR A 241 -1.31 5.28 -12.27
N PHE A 242 -0.88 6.43 -11.76
CA PHE A 242 -1.75 7.60 -11.59
C PHE A 242 -2.13 8.24 -12.93
N THR A 243 -1.21 8.31 -13.88
CA THR A 243 -1.48 8.77 -15.25
C THR A 243 -2.52 7.89 -15.97
N HIS A 244 -2.58 6.59 -15.63
CA HIS A 244 -3.49 5.64 -16.23
C HIS A 244 -4.67 5.23 -15.33
N ASN A 245 -5.07 6.08 -14.36
CA ASN A 245 -6.18 5.83 -13.44
C ASN A 245 -6.09 4.47 -12.74
N ALA A 246 -4.87 4.06 -12.32
CA ALA A 246 -4.58 2.74 -11.77
C ALA A 246 -5.06 1.57 -12.65
N PHE A 247 -5.24 1.79 -13.94
CA PHE A 247 -5.78 0.81 -14.91
C PHE A 247 -7.17 0.28 -14.55
N LEU A 248 -7.98 1.10 -13.87
CA LEU A 248 -9.37 0.84 -13.59
C LEU A 248 -10.25 1.31 -14.75
N ASP A 249 -11.40 0.66 -14.95
CA ASP A 249 -12.30 0.93 -16.08
C ASP A 249 -13.01 2.29 -15.94
N PHE A 250 -13.28 2.71 -14.68
CA PHE A 250 -13.90 4.00 -14.37
C PHE A 250 -13.56 4.48 -12.96
N ASP A 251 -13.66 5.78 -12.74
CA ASP A 251 -13.45 6.41 -11.43
C ASP A 251 -14.48 5.93 -10.42
N GLY A 252 -14.02 5.47 -9.24
CA GLY A 252 -14.88 4.90 -8.19
C GLY A 252 -15.25 3.42 -8.36
N GLN A 253 -14.62 2.69 -9.30
CA GLN A 253 -14.86 1.25 -9.55
C GLN A 253 -14.78 0.39 -8.30
N ILE A 254 -13.82 0.66 -7.41
CA ILE A 254 -13.63 -0.12 -6.17
C ILE A 254 -14.87 -0.04 -5.29
N LEU A 255 -15.39 1.17 -5.06
CA LEU A 255 -16.61 1.35 -4.26
C LEU A 255 -17.86 0.73 -4.91
N ALA A 256 -17.96 0.81 -6.23
CA ALA A 256 -19.08 0.21 -6.97
C ALA A 256 -19.10 -1.32 -6.84
N ASN A 257 -17.96 -1.95 -6.63
CA ASN A 257 -17.81 -3.41 -6.53
C ASN A 257 -17.76 -3.96 -5.09
N MET A 258 -17.99 -3.14 -4.05
CA MET A 258 -17.90 -3.57 -2.65
C MET A 258 -18.85 -4.74 -2.29
N GLY A 259 -19.96 -4.87 -2.98
CA GLY A 259 -20.88 -6.00 -2.79
C GLY A 259 -20.26 -7.37 -2.99
N ARG A 260 -19.19 -7.47 -3.80
CA ARG A 260 -18.47 -8.74 -4.05
C ARG A 260 -17.74 -9.29 -2.84
N ILE A 261 -17.32 -8.40 -1.91
CA ILE A 261 -16.52 -8.75 -0.72
C ILE A 261 -17.29 -8.56 0.59
N GLY A 262 -18.59 -8.25 0.53
CA GLY A 262 -19.40 -7.97 1.70
C GLY A 262 -19.42 -9.09 2.75
N HIS A 263 -19.16 -10.33 2.35
CA HIS A 263 -19.12 -11.51 3.23
C HIS A 263 -17.74 -11.74 3.88
N ILE A 264 -16.67 -11.12 3.38
CA ILE A 264 -15.30 -11.31 3.90
C ILE A 264 -15.16 -10.50 5.20
N PRO A 265 -14.65 -11.09 6.30
CA PRO A 265 -14.28 -10.36 7.50
C PRO A 265 -13.21 -9.31 7.18
N GLY A 266 -13.44 -8.05 7.56
CA GLY A 266 -12.57 -6.94 7.21
C GLY A 266 -12.17 -6.07 8.40
N PHE A 267 -10.96 -5.51 8.33
CA PHE A 267 -10.43 -4.56 9.29
C PHE A 267 -9.78 -3.40 8.56
N ILE A 268 -10.17 -2.19 8.91
CA ILE A 268 -9.62 -0.97 8.32
C ILE A 268 -8.98 -0.14 9.42
N VAL A 269 -7.67 0.08 9.35
CA VAL A 269 -6.92 0.94 10.28
C VAL A 269 -6.53 2.21 9.56
N GLN A 270 -7.01 3.35 10.05
CA GLN A 270 -6.86 4.64 9.37
C GLN A 270 -6.41 5.73 10.35
N GLY A 271 -5.35 6.45 10.01
CA GLY A 271 -4.93 7.63 10.74
C GLY A 271 -5.93 8.79 10.58
N ARG A 272 -6.27 9.46 11.69
CA ARG A 272 -7.18 10.61 11.65
C ARG A 272 -6.61 11.78 10.84
N TYR A 273 -5.30 11.94 10.86
CA TYR A 273 -4.56 13.02 10.20
C TYR A 273 -3.73 12.51 9.02
N ASP A 274 -4.21 11.47 8.36
CA ASP A 274 -3.60 10.95 7.15
C ASP A 274 -3.76 11.99 6.02
N MET A 275 -2.63 12.59 5.61
CA MET A 275 -2.60 13.65 4.59
C MET A 275 -2.34 13.11 3.19
N ILE A 276 -1.97 11.84 3.08
CA ILE A 276 -1.81 11.15 1.79
C ILE A 276 -3.16 10.56 1.36
N CYS A 277 -3.76 9.73 2.23
CA CYS A 277 -5.07 9.12 2.00
C CYS A 277 -6.05 9.59 3.07
N PRO A 278 -6.80 10.67 2.84
CA PRO A 278 -7.73 11.21 3.83
C PRO A 278 -8.72 10.17 4.34
N PRO A 279 -9.12 10.22 5.62
CA PRO A 279 -9.96 9.19 6.25
C PRO A 279 -11.37 9.05 5.64
N GLU A 280 -11.75 9.94 4.74
CA GLU A 280 -13.02 9.87 4.00
C GLU A 280 -13.10 8.60 3.17
N SER A 281 -12.02 8.19 2.48
CA SER A 281 -11.98 6.97 1.67
C SER A 281 -12.19 5.72 2.53
N ALA A 282 -11.50 5.62 3.66
CA ALA A 282 -11.70 4.54 4.64
C ALA A 282 -13.13 4.50 5.19
N TRP A 283 -13.71 5.66 5.46
CA TRP A 283 -15.08 5.78 5.90
C TRP A 283 -16.08 5.31 4.84
N ARG A 284 -15.90 5.69 3.58
CA ARG A 284 -16.75 5.26 2.46
C ARG A 284 -16.69 3.75 2.25
N VAL A 285 -15.49 3.16 2.32
CA VAL A 285 -15.30 1.70 2.24
C VAL A 285 -16.00 1.00 3.39
N ALA A 286 -15.81 1.44 4.64
CA ALA A 286 -16.47 0.85 5.80
C ALA A 286 -18.01 0.93 5.73
N LYS A 287 -18.55 2.01 5.18
CA LYS A 287 -20.00 2.15 4.95
C LYS A 287 -20.54 1.14 3.94
N ALA A 288 -19.76 0.81 2.92
CA ALA A 288 -20.13 -0.12 1.86
C ALA A 288 -19.78 -1.59 2.17
N TRP A 289 -19.13 -1.84 3.33
CA TRP A 289 -18.66 -3.17 3.70
C TRP A 289 -19.21 -3.61 5.07
N PRO A 290 -20.34 -4.36 5.10
CA PRO A 290 -21.05 -4.69 6.35
C PRO A 290 -20.21 -5.47 7.38
N ASN A 291 -19.27 -6.31 6.91
CA ASN A 291 -18.43 -7.16 7.75
C ASN A 291 -17.05 -6.53 8.05
N ALA A 292 -16.90 -5.21 7.87
CA ALA A 292 -15.66 -4.51 8.20
C ALA A 292 -15.78 -3.69 9.49
N ASP A 293 -14.74 -3.76 10.32
CA ASP A 293 -14.53 -2.88 11.47
C ASP A 293 -13.59 -1.73 11.08
N LEU A 294 -14.01 -0.48 11.28
CA LEU A 294 -13.19 0.70 11.03
C LEU A 294 -12.57 1.21 12.34
N HIS A 295 -11.25 1.24 12.40
CA HIS A 295 -10.43 1.71 13.50
C HIS A 295 -9.76 3.05 13.14
N LEU A 296 -10.34 4.17 13.59
CA LEU A 296 -9.77 5.51 13.40
C LEU A 296 -8.78 5.83 14.52
N VAL A 297 -7.50 5.84 14.18
CA VAL A 297 -6.41 6.15 15.12
C VAL A 297 -6.27 7.67 15.27
N ARG A 298 -6.57 8.20 16.46
CA ARG A 298 -6.75 9.64 16.70
C ARG A 298 -5.52 10.50 16.39
N ASN A 299 -4.35 10.06 16.83
CA ASN A 299 -3.08 10.82 16.74
C ASN A 299 -2.12 10.09 15.80
N ALA A 300 -2.54 9.86 14.55
CA ALA A 300 -1.74 9.18 13.56
C ALA A 300 -1.98 9.76 12.16
N GLY A 301 -0.92 9.76 11.37
CA GLY A 301 -0.91 10.05 9.94
C GLY A 301 -1.00 8.77 9.11
N HIS A 302 -0.26 8.77 7.98
CA HIS A 302 -0.32 7.70 6.98
C HIS A 302 0.59 6.51 7.30
N ALA A 303 1.80 6.76 7.86
CA ALA A 303 2.84 5.74 7.90
C ALA A 303 2.45 4.49 8.69
N LEU A 304 2.85 3.32 8.16
CA LEU A 304 2.69 2.04 8.83
C LEU A 304 3.39 2.01 10.21
N SER A 305 4.48 2.77 10.34
CA SER A 305 5.30 2.88 11.56
C SER A 305 4.75 3.84 12.61
N GLU A 306 3.66 4.56 12.34
CA GLU A 306 2.99 5.38 13.35
C GLU A 306 2.60 4.49 14.55
N PRO A 307 2.97 4.84 15.80
CA PRO A 307 2.81 3.93 16.92
C PRO A 307 1.38 3.42 17.12
N GLY A 308 0.39 4.29 16.95
CA GLY A 308 -1.01 3.91 17.06
C GLY A 308 -1.49 3.01 15.93
N ILE A 309 -1.01 3.22 14.70
CA ILE A 309 -1.30 2.38 13.54
C ILE A 309 -0.68 1.00 13.74
N SER A 310 0.63 0.97 14.06
CA SER A 310 1.37 -0.27 14.34
C SER A 310 0.69 -1.11 15.41
N SER A 311 0.39 -0.50 16.57
CA SER A 311 -0.25 -1.18 17.68
C SER A 311 -1.60 -1.78 17.31
N GLU A 312 -2.41 -1.05 16.56
CA GLU A 312 -3.75 -1.50 16.20
C GLU A 312 -3.70 -2.64 15.18
N LEU A 313 -2.79 -2.58 14.22
CA LEU A 313 -2.59 -3.65 13.25
C LEU A 313 -2.12 -4.96 13.91
N VAL A 314 -1.13 -4.89 14.81
CA VAL A 314 -0.67 -6.07 15.57
C VAL A 314 -1.83 -6.65 16.40
N ARG A 315 -2.56 -5.81 17.13
CA ARG A 315 -3.73 -6.24 17.91
C ARG A 315 -4.78 -6.96 17.07
N ILE A 316 -5.04 -6.50 15.86
CA ILE A 316 -5.99 -7.15 14.94
C ILE A 316 -5.45 -8.53 14.52
N MET A 317 -4.18 -8.60 14.12
CA MET A 317 -3.59 -9.86 13.68
C MET A 317 -3.51 -10.89 14.80
N ASP A 318 -3.14 -10.47 16.03
CA ASP A 318 -3.15 -11.35 17.20
C ASP A 318 -4.57 -11.85 17.52
N ARG A 319 -5.59 -10.98 17.43
CA ARG A 319 -7.00 -11.37 17.64
C ARG A 319 -7.48 -12.41 16.61
N ILE A 320 -7.06 -12.30 15.35
CA ILE A 320 -7.38 -13.29 14.32
C ILE A 320 -6.72 -14.63 14.63
N ALA A 321 -5.44 -14.60 15.05
CA ALA A 321 -4.70 -15.79 15.46
C ALA A 321 -5.35 -16.51 16.65
N ASP A 322 -5.73 -15.76 17.68
CA ASP A 322 -6.37 -16.32 18.88
C ASP A 322 -7.74 -16.94 18.58
N ALA A 323 -8.53 -16.30 17.70
CA ALA A 323 -9.82 -16.83 17.29
C ALA A 323 -9.68 -18.18 16.53
N ALA A 324 -8.65 -18.33 15.71
CA ALA A 324 -8.35 -19.57 15.00
C ALA A 324 -7.96 -20.69 15.97
N ARG A 325 -7.08 -20.40 16.95
CA ARG A 325 -6.67 -21.37 18.01
C ARG A 325 -7.83 -21.86 18.88
N CYS A 326 -8.86 -21.05 19.07
CA CYS A 326 -10.05 -21.43 19.86
C CYS A 326 -11.04 -22.29 19.06
N ALA A 327 -10.90 -22.33 17.73
CA ALA A 327 -11.79 -23.09 16.83
C ALA A 327 -11.24 -24.50 16.51
N GLU A 328 -9.97 -24.77 16.79
CA GLU A 328 -9.31 -26.09 16.73
C GLU A 328 -9.55 -26.90 18.02
#